data_f68cfd098dfe3ccd235fc4ec137d843d
#
_entry.id   f68cfd098dfe3ccd235fc4ec137d843d
#
_cell.length_a   1.000
_cell.length_b   1.000
_cell.length_c   1.000
_cell.angle_alpha   90.00
_cell.angle_beta   90.00
_cell.angle_gamma   90.00
#
_symmetry.space_group_name_H-M   'P 1'
#
loop_
_entity.id
_entity.type
_entity.pdbx_description
1 polymer ?
#
loop_
_entity_poly.entity_id
_entity_poly.type
_entity_poly.pdbx_seq_one_letter_code
_entity_poly.pdbx_strand_id
1 'polypeptide(L)'
;MTPTPRRNLPLLALAAMLAGCANFAALPAGTPSQQVRAKLSAPGTVWKNSDGSEVWEYPYGPLGRQTFMVTLGADRAVREVHQVLSDEYFSKVRAGMSRDEVRRLLGAPGEIAVFDTRGEEAWSWRYQEQNPMLFNVLFDRAAGTVRTTLRIEEILFIDQNC
;
A
#
# COMPACT_ATOMS: atom_id res chain seq x y z
N MET A 1 -63.67 23.54 27.50
CA MET A 1 -62.29 23.93 27.14
C MET A 1 -61.36 22.81 27.53
N THR A 2 -61.00 21.93 26.60
CA THR A 2 -60.14 20.77 26.83
C THR A 2 -58.75 21.06 26.29
N PRO A 3 -57.66 20.88 27.02
CA PRO A 3 -56.32 21.11 26.51
C PRO A 3 -55.84 19.90 25.69
N THR A 4 -55.37 20.16 24.49
CA THR A 4 -54.73 19.20 23.58
C THR A 4 -53.35 18.78 24.07
N PRO A 5 -52.98 17.47 24.04
CA PRO A 5 -51.65 17.02 24.42
C PRO A 5 -50.64 17.30 23.30
N ARG A 6 -49.55 17.99 23.64
CA ARG A 6 -48.40 18.18 22.76
C ARG A 6 -47.68 16.84 22.59
N ARG A 7 -47.71 16.29 21.37
CA ARG A 7 -46.88 15.15 20.97
C ARG A 7 -45.44 15.61 20.85
N ASN A 8 -44.60 15.20 21.76
CA ASN A 8 -43.15 15.28 21.62
C ASN A 8 -42.70 14.28 20.58
N LEU A 9 -42.29 14.74 19.38
CA LEU A 9 -41.55 13.93 18.40
C LEU A 9 -40.13 13.74 18.92
N PRO A 10 -39.63 12.50 19.02
CA PRO A 10 -38.21 12.30 19.25
C PRO A 10 -37.44 12.68 17.98
N LEU A 11 -36.50 13.60 18.13
CA LEU A 11 -35.47 13.88 17.11
C LEU A 11 -34.66 12.61 16.93
N LEU A 12 -34.92 11.90 15.84
CA LEU A 12 -33.99 10.84 15.34
C LEU A 12 -32.71 11.56 14.92
N ALA A 13 -31.68 11.45 15.74
CA ALA A 13 -30.33 11.83 15.37
C ALA A 13 -29.85 10.88 14.24
N LEU A 14 -29.90 11.37 13.00
CA LEU A 14 -29.34 10.72 11.84
C LEU A 14 -27.81 10.79 11.97
N ALA A 15 -27.20 9.75 12.55
CA ALA A 15 -25.76 9.57 12.59
C ALA A 15 -25.29 9.40 11.15
N ALA A 16 -24.78 10.45 10.54
CA ALA A 16 -24.10 10.41 9.27
C ALA A 16 -22.85 9.51 9.43
N MET A 17 -22.90 8.30 8.89
CA MET A 17 -21.74 7.46 8.70
C MET A 17 -20.89 8.14 7.62
N LEU A 18 -19.94 8.95 8.06
CA LEU A 18 -18.82 9.39 7.22
C LEU A 18 -18.01 8.15 6.91
N ALA A 19 -18.21 7.58 5.72
CA ALA A 19 -17.29 6.62 5.13
C ALA A 19 -15.96 7.33 4.96
N GLY A 20 -15.10 7.21 5.98
CA GLY A 20 -13.77 7.81 5.99
C GLY A 20 -12.93 7.13 4.92
N CYS A 21 -12.54 7.87 3.88
CA CYS A 21 -11.43 7.46 3.03
C CYS A 21 -10.24 7.11 3.92
N ALA A 22 -9.60 5.97 3.68
CA ALA A 22 -8.43 5.56 4.44
C ALA A 22 -7.36 6.66 4.35
N ASN A 23 -7.16 7.37 5.45
CA ASN A 23 -6.23 8.49 5.52
C ASN A 23 -4.98 8.07 6.30
N PHE A 24 -3.98 7.61 5.56
CA PHE A 24 -2.68 7.20 6.13
C PHE A 24 -1.95 8.36 6.81
N ALA A 25 -2.15 9.61 6.34
CA ALA A 25 -1.60 10.80 6.99
C ALA A 25 -2.20 11.06 8.39
N ALA A 26 -3.34 10.44 8.71
CA ALA A 26 -4.01 10.54 10.00
C ALA A 26 -3.60 9.42 10.99
N LEU A 27 -2.45 8.78 10.79
CA LEU A 27 -1.87 7.79 11.69
C LEU A 27 -0.62 8.37 12.38
N PRO A 28 -0.77 9.20 13.41
CA PRO A 28 0.39 9.73 14.13
C PRO A 28 1.16 8.61 14.85
N ALA A 29 2.44 8.84 15.06
CA ALA A 29 3.23 7.98 15.93
C ALA A 29 2.55 7.79 17.28
N GLY A 30 2.64 6.58 17.83
CA GLY A 30 1.95 6.20 19.07
C GLY A 30 0.53 5.66 18.85
N THR A 31 -0.05 5.71 17.63
CA THR A 31 -1.37 5.13 17.37
C THR A 31 -1.35 3.61 17.63
N PRO A 32 -2.22 3.07 18.51
CA PRO A 32 -2.28 1.64 18.76
C PRO A 32 -2.66 0.83 17.52
N SER A 33 -2.08 -0.34 17.34
CA SER A 33 -2.34 -1.24 16.19
C SER A 33 -3.80 -1.59 15.98
N GLN A 34 -4.60 -1.65 17.05
CA GLN A 34 -6.03 -1.88 16.96
C GLN A 34 -6.75 -0.72 16.26
N GLN A 35 -6.35 0.51 16.53
CA GLN A 35 -6.91 1.69 15.85
C GLN A 35 -6.48 1.74 14.37
N VAL A 36 -5.25 1.30 14.05
CA VAL A 36 -4.80 1.16 12.66
C VAL A 36 -5.73 0.22 11.91
N ARG A 37 -5.99 -0.98 12.46
CA ARG A 37 -6.92 -1.95 11.84
C ARG A 37 -8.35 -1.44 11.74
N ALA A 38 -8.82 -0.69 12.73
CA ALA A 38 -10.17 -0.11 12.69
C ALA A 38 -10.32 0.95 11.58
N LYS A 39 -9.25 1.69 11.27
CA LYS A 39 -9.22 2.73 10.23
C LYS A 39 -8.91 2.21 8.84
N LEU A 40 -8.00 1.23 8.72
CA LEU A 40 -7.43 0.78 7.43
C LEU A 40 -7.82 -0.65 7.06
N SER A 41 -8.59 -1.36 7.92
CA SER A 41 -8.86 -2.79 7.79
C SER A 41 -7.62 -3.66 8.06
N ALA A 42 -7.64 -4.92 7.61
CA ALA A 42 -6.50 -5.82 7.76
C ALA A 42 -5.39 -5.46 6.76
N PRO A 43 -4.10 -5.52 7.17
CA PRO A 43 -2.99 -5.36 6.22
C PRO A 43 -2.93 -6.54 5.23
N GLY A 44 -2.43 -6.27 4.03
CA GLY A 44 -2.20 -7.32 3.02
C GLY A 44 -1.09 -8.29 3.43
N THR A 45 -0.05 -7.78 4.06
CA THR A 45 1.07 -8.58 4.59
C THR A 45 1.55 -8.00 5.92
N VAL A 46 2.04 -8.89 6.79
CA VAL A 46 2.68 -8.53 8.07
C VAL A 46 4.04 -9.19 8.14
N TRP A 47 5.08 -8.38 8.23
CA TRP A 47 6.43 -8.86 8.57
C TRP A 47 6.72 -8.65 10.03
N LYS A 48 7.21 -9.70 10.69
CA LYS A 48 7.64 -9.63 12.08
C LYS A 48 9.17 -9.61 12.11
N ASN A 49 9.72 -8.68 12.86
CA ASN A 49 11.15 -8.56 13.07
C ASN A 49 11.56 -9.22 14.40
N SER A 50 12.85 -9.56 14.53
CA SER A 50 13.39 -10.22 15.71
C SER A 50 13.34 -9.37 16.98
N ASP A 51 13.25 -8.06 16.84
CA ASP A 51 13.10 -7.09 17.95
C ASP A 51 11.65 -6.92 18.43
N GLY A 52 10.71 -7.71 17.89
CA GLY A 52 9.29 -7.66 18.19
C GLY A 52 8.53 -6.57 17.46
N SER A 53 9.18 -5.76 16.62
CA SER A 53 8.51 -4.81 15.75
C SER A 53 7.81 -5.52 14.58
N GLU A 54 6.81 -4.86 14.00
CA GLU A 54 6.11 -5.36 12.83
C GLU A 54 6.05 -4.29 11.74
N VAL A 55 6.10 -4.71 10.48
CA VAL A 55 5.80 -3.85 9.33
C VAL A 55 4.54 -4.37 8.66
N TRP A 56 3.54 -3.53 8.56
CA TRP A 56 2.25 -3.83 7.95
C TRP A 56 2.14 -3.17 6.59
N GLU A 57 1.90 -3.98 5.57
CA GLU A 57 1.73 -3.53 4.19
C GLU A 57 0.27 -3.26 3.86
N TYR A 58 0.03 -2.11 3.26
CA TYR A 58 -1.27 -1.69 2.74
C TYR A 58 -1.15 -1.24 1.28
N PRO A 59 -1.43 -2.13 0.30
CA PRO A 59 -1.64 -1.69 -1.07
C PRO A 59 -2.86 -0.77 -1.12
N TYR A 60 -2.75 0.37 -1.81
CA TYR A 60 -3.78 1.39 -1.81
C TYR A 60 -3.92 2.11 -3.15
N GLY A 61 -5.10 2.74 -3.35
CA GLY A 61 -5.42 3.54 -4.52
C GLY A 61 -5.84 2.73 -5.74
N PRO A 62 -6.30 3.41 -6.80
CA PRO A 62 -6.68 2.76 -8.03
C PRO A 62 -5.51 1.98 -8.63
N LEU A 63 -5.75 0.73 -9.02
CA LEU A 63 -4.75 -0.17 -9.61
C LEU A 63 -3.51 -0.43 -8.73
N GLY A 64 -3.59 -0.19 -7.41
CA GLY A 64 -2.47 -0.41 -6.51
C GLY A 64 -1.29 0.54 -6.74
N ARG A 65 -1.54 1.78 -7.17
CA ARG A 65 -0.48 2.78 -7.44
C ARG A 65 0.19 3.36 -6.21
N GLN A 66 -0.25 2.96 -5.04
CA GLN A 66 0.36 3.32 -3.77
C GLN A 66 0.52 2.07 -2.90
N THR A 67 1.57 2.02 -2.12
CA THR A 67 1.75 1.02 -1.08
C THR A 67 2.26 1.73 0.16
N PHE A 68 1.52 1.60 1.25
CA PHE A 68 1.91 2.15 2.54
C PHE A 68 2.48 1.07 3.43
N MET A 69 3.65 1.32 3.99
CA MET A 69 4.27 0.52 5.04
C MET A 69 4.06 1.22 6.37
N VAL A 70 3.39 0.55 7.29
CA VAL A 70 3.15 1.03 8.66
C VAL A 70 4.04 0.24 9.59
N THR A 71 5.06 0.88 10.15
CA THR A 71 5.95 0.27 11.12
C THR A 71 5.38 0.40 12.52
N LEU A 72 5.22 -0.73 13.20
CA LEU A 72 4.78 -0.82 14.60
C LEU A 72 5.96 -1.24 15.47
N GLY A 73 6.13 -0.59 16.61
CA GLY A 73 7.07 -1.03 17.62
C GLY A 73 6.62 -2.32 18.34
N ALA A 74 7.50 -2.89 19.16
CA ALA A 74 7.21 -4.06 20.00
C ALA A 74 6.00 -3.83 20.95
N ASP A 75 5.76 -2.58 21.31
CA ASP A 75 4.59 -2.13 22.08
C ASP A 75 3.30 -2.05 21.26
N ARG A 76 3.36 -2.44 19.95
CA ARG A 76 2.26 -2.44 19.00
C ARG A 76 1.66 -1.05 18.72
N ALA A 77 2.48 -0.02 18.82
CA ALA A 77 2.13 1.35 18.45
C ALA A 77 2.88 1.78 17.18
N VAL A 78 2.23 2.60 16.35
CA VAL A 78 2.80 3.15 15.11
C VAL A 78 4.08 3.93 15.45
N ARG A 79 5.14 3.67 14.70
CA ARG A 79 6.38 4.45 14.70
C ARG A 79 6.40 5.41 13.51
N GLU A 80 6.16 4.86 12.34
CA GLU A 80 6.22 5.59 11.08
C GLU A 80 5.29 4.98 10.03
N VAL A 81 4.96 5.79 9.03
CA VAL A 81 4.15 5.39 7.87
C VAL A 81 4.82 5.94 6.63
N HIS A 82 5.15 5.07 5.68
CA HIS A 82 5.78 5.46 4.42
C HIS A 82 4.98 4.99 3.22
N GLN A 83 4.78 5.88 2.24
CA GLN A 83 4.38 5.50 0.90
C GLN A 83 5.64 5.09 0.13
N VAL A 84 5.76 3.80 -0.20
CA VAL A 84 7.03 3.22 -0.68
C VAL A 84 7.15 3.15 -2.20
N LEU A 85 6.07 3.41 -2.96
CA LEU A 85 6.16 3.51 -4.42
C LEU A 85 6.52 4.94 -4.82
N SER A 86 7.75 5.34 -4.53
CA SER A 86 8.30 6.67 -4.75
C SER A 86 9.78 6.60 -5.12
N ASP A 87 10.29 7.69 -5.70
CA ASP A 87 11.69 7.82 -6.10
C ASP A 87 12.67 7.52 -4.97
N GLU A 88 12.35 7.95 -3.76
CA GLU A 88 13.17 7.69 -2.58
C GLU A 88 13.37 6.18 -2.38
N TYR A 89 12.32 5.38 -2.48
CA TYR A 89 12.37 3.93 -2.25
C TYR A 89 12.87 3.17 -3.48
N PHE A 90 12.48 3.57 -4.68
CA PHE A 90 12.99 2.98 -5.91
C PHE A 90 14.51 3.11 -6.01
N SER A 91 15.04 4.24 -5.57
CA SER A 91 16.48 4.48 -5.54
C SER A 91 17.24 3.61 -4.53
N LYS A 92 16.57 2.96 -3.60
CA LYS A 92 17.17 2.00 -2.64
C LYS A 92 17.34 0.60 -3.24
N VAL A 93 16.64 0.26 -4.33
CA VAL A 93 16.81 -1.02 -5.01
C VAL A 93 18.17 -1.05 -5.70
N ARG A 94 18.96 -2.09 -5.44
CA ARG A 94 20.31 -2.26 -5.93
C ARG A 94 20.49 -3.63 -6.58
N ALA A 95 21.37 -3.72 -7.57
CA ALA A 95 21.81 -5.00 -8.09
C ALA A 95 22.34 -5.91 -6.99
N GLY A 96 22.02 -7.20 -7.04
CA GLY A 96 22.37 -8.18 -6.04
C GLY A 96 21.36 -8.35 -4.91
N MET A 97 20.40 -7.44 -4.71
CA MET A 97 19.33 -7.63 -3.72
C MET A 97 18.48 -8.84 -4.06
N SER A 98 18.10 -9.60 -3.05
CA SER A 98 17.17 -10.73 -3.17
C SER A 98 15.73 -10.28 -3.40
N ARG A 99 14.87 -11.20 -3.88
CA ARG A 99 13.43 -10.97 -3.99
C ARG A 99 12.80 -10.54 -2.66
N ASP A 100 13.20 -11.17 -1.56
CA ASP A 100 12.67 -10.85 -0.24
C ASP A 100 13.03 -9.43 0.21
N GLU A 101 14.27 -8.98 -0.06
CA GLU A 101 14.69 -7.62 0.26
C GLU A 101 13.88 -6.60 -0.55
N VAL A 102 13.71 -6.82 -1.86
CA VAL A 102 12.89 -5.94 -2.70
C VAL A 102 11.43 -5.97 -2.25
N ARG A 103 10.90 -7.15 -1.92
CA ARG A 103 9.53 -7.33 -1.43
C ARG A 103 9.27 -6.60 -0.11
N ARG A 104 10.24 -6.61 0.81
CA ARG A 104 10.18 -5.86 2.08
C ARG A 104 10.30 -4.36 1.87
N LEU A 105 11.00 -3.93 0.82
CA LEU A 105 11.22 -2.52 0.52
C LEU A 105 10.02 -1.86 -0.18
N LEU A 106 9.43 -2.54 -1.17
CA LEU A 106 8.41 -1.96 -2.07
C LEU A 106 7.01 -2.55 -1.89
N GLY A 107 6.88 -3.64 -1.16
CA GLY A 107 5.61 -4.38 -1.07
C GLY A 107 5.41 -5.35 -2.24
N ALA A 108 4.19 -5.92 -2.34
CA ALA A 108 3.84 -6.83 -3.42
C ALA A 108 3.92 -6.14 -4.78
N PRO A 109 4.54 -6.77 -5.79
CA PRO A 109 4.43 -6.30 -7.15
C PRO A 109 2.98 -6.47 -7.64
N GLY A 110 2.56 -5.55 -8.52
CA GLY A 110 1.27 -5.65 -9.19
C GLY A 110 1.26 -6.70 -10.29
N GLU A 111 2.43 -7.03 -10.83
CA GLU A 111 2.60 -8.01 -11.90
C GLU A 111 3.96 -8.68 -11.80
N ILE A 112 4.01 -9.97 -12.15
CA ILE A 112 5.24 -10.76 -12.28
C ILE A 112 5.23 -11.41 -13.67
N ALA A 113 6.24 -11.12 -14.48
CA ALA A 113 6.45 -11.72 -15.78
C ALA A 113 7.73 -12.55 -15.79
N VAL A 114 7.66 -13.73 -16.40
CA VAL A 114 8.81 -14.65 -16.52
C VAL A 114 9.23 -14.75 -17.97
N PHE A 115 10.53 -14.58 -18.22
CA PHE A 115 11.15 -14.64 -19.55
C PHE A 115 12.14 -15.81 -19.60
N ASP A 116 11.64 -17.00 -19.88
CA ASP A 116 12.44 -18.25 -19.85
C ASP A 116 13.67 -18.20 -20.76
N THR A 117 13.53 -17.66 -21.97
CA THR A 117 14.63 -17.58 -22.94
C THR A 117 15.78 -16.67 -22.49
N ARG A 118 15.52 -15.74 -21.58
CA ARG A 118 16.51 -14.81 -21.02
C ARG A 118 16.95 -15.17 -19.61
N GLY A 119 16.30 -16.16 -18.99
CA GLY A 119 16.52 -16.51 -17.59
C GLY A 119 16.20 -15.35 -16.66
N GLU A 120 15.18 -14.56 -16.98
CA GLU A 120 14.80 -13.35 -16.26
C GLU A 120 13.37 -13.45 -15.69
N GLU A 121 13.17 -12.74 -14.60
CA GLU A 121 11.87 -12.50 -13.99
C GLU A 121 11.74 -11.01 -13.72
N ALA A 122 10.66 -10.40 -14.20
CA ALA A 122 10.38 -8.99 -13.97
C ALA A 122 9.24 -8.83 -12.98
N TRP A 123 9.46 -8.02 -11.96
CA TRP A 123 8.45 -7.57 -11.02
C TRP A 123 8.12 -6.12 -11.30
N SER A 124 6.83 -5.78 -11.43
CA SER A 124 6.35 -4.47 -11.84
C SER A 124 5.44 -3.86 -10.77
N TRP A 125 5.71 -2.62 -10.43
CA TRP A 125 4.87 -1.80 -9.56
C TRP A 125 4.33 -0.63 -10.35
N ARG A 126 3.00 -0.44 -10.32
CA ARG A 126 2.35 0.77 -10.83
C ARG A 126 2.54 1.90 -9.84
N TYR A 127 2.86 3.07 -10.34
CA TYR A 127 2.92 4.28 -9.51
C TYR A 127 2.49 5.50 -10.33
N GLN A 128 2.33 6.63 -9.66
CA GLN A 128 1.87 7.86 -10.28
C GLN A 128 2.94 8.95 -10.14
N GLU A 129 3.39 9.44 -11.27
CA GLU A 129 4.07 10.74 -11.41
C GLU A 129 3.13 11.70 -12.14
N GLN A 130 3.64 12.49 -13.09
CA GLN A 130 2.79 13.26 -14.00
C GLN A 130 1.93 12.34 -14.86
N ASN A 131 2.54 11.25 -15.37
CA ASN A 131 1.87 10.18 -16.09
C ASN A 131 1.83 8.89 -15.24
N PRO A 132 0.95 7.95 -15.56
CA PRO A 132 1.01 6.59 -15.02
C PRO A 132 2.32 5.92 -15.40
N MET A 133 3.02 5.33 -14.44
CA MET A 133 4.33 4.74 -14.60
C MET A 133 4.39 3.32 -14.07
N LEU A 134 5.33 2.55 -14.61
CA LEU A 134 5.74 1.25 -14.11
C LEU A 134 7.21 1.32 -13.65
N PHE A 135 7.45 0.95 -12.40
CA PHE A 135 8.77 0.63 -11.92
C PHE A 135 8.98 -0.87 -12.01
N ASN A 136 9.98 -1.30 -12.78
CA ASN A 136 10.27 -2.69 -13.03
C ASN A 136 11.62 -3.06 -12.41
N VAL A 137 11.64 -4.19 -11.70
CA VAL A 137 12.85 -4.81 -11.18
C VAL A 137 13.05 -6.13 -11.91
N LEU A 138 14.17 -6.25 -12.61
CA LEU A 138 14.54 -7.46 -13.33
C LEU A 138 15.48 -8.29 -12.47
N PHE A 139 15.07 -9.52 -12.21
CA PHE A 139 15.86 -10.49 -11.46
C PHE A 139 16.53 -11.51 -12.38
N ASP A 140 17.73 -11.93 -12.00
CA ASP A 140 18.25 -13.21 -12.45
C ASP A 140 17.38 -14.30 -11.85
N ARG A 141 16.75 -15.11 -12.70
CA ARG A 141 15.80 -16.11 -12.22
C ARG A 141 16.47 -17.22 -11.41
N ALA A 142 17.66 -17.64 -11.81
CA ALA A 142 18.40 -18.71 -11.16
C ALA A 142 19.01 -18.25 -9.83
N ALA A 143 19.63 -17.08 -9.81
CA ALA A 143 20.25 -16.51 -8.62
C ALA A 143 19.20 -15.90 -7.67
N GLY A 144 18.04 -15.49 -8.16
CA GLY A 144 17.01 -14.81 -7.37
C GLY A 144 17.38 -13.38 -6.97
N THR A 145 18.33 -12.77 -7.67
CA THR A 145 18.85 -11.45 -7.32
C THR A 145 18.60 -10.42 -8.42
N VAL A 146 18.47 -9.15 -8.01
CA VAL A 146 18.27 -8.02 -8.91
C VAL A 146 19.45 -7.90 -9.89
N ARG A 147 19.15 -7.86 -11.18
CA ARG A 147 20.11 -7.47 -12.25
C ARG A 147 20.09 -5.98 -12.47
N THR A 148 18.90 -5.43 -12.70
CA THR A 148 18.72 -4.01 -13.03
C THR A 148 17.30 -3.57 -12.74
N THR A 149 17.08 -2.26 -12.78
CA THR A 149 15.74 -1.64 -12.69
C THR A 149 15.51 -0.74 -13.88
N LEU A 150 14.24 -0.57 -14.27
CA LEU A 150 13.85 0.39 -15.29
C LEU A 150 12.48 0.99 -14.97
N ARG A 151 12.28 2.23 -15.43
CA ARG A 151 11.03 2.95 -15.36
C ARG A 151 10.50 3.13 -16.76
N ILE A 152 9.22 2.83 -16.95
CA ILE A 152 8.56 3.02 -18.23
C ILE A 152 7.20 3.67 -17.99
N GLU A 153 6.74 4.45 -18.95
CA GLU A 153 5.38 4.97 -18.93
C GLU A 153 4.39 3.83 -19.15
N GLU A 154 3.34 3.76 -18.33
CA GLU A 154 2.28 2.78 -18.50
C GLU A 154 1.39 3.21 -19.67
N ILE A 155 1.48 2.48 -20.79
CA ILE A 155 0.60 2.72 -21.94
C ILE A 155 -0.77 2.13 -21.62
N LEU A 156 -1.70 2.98 -21.22
CA LEU A 156 -3.10 2.59 -21.06
C LEU A 156 -3.71 2.54 -22.48
N PHE A 157 -3.94 1.34 -22.99
CA PHE A 157 -4.79 1.18 -24.17
C PHE A 157 -6.22 1.55 -23.76
N ILE A 158 -6.60 2.79 -24.01
CA ILE A 158 -8.01 3.19 -23.99
C ILE A 158 -8.61 2.54 -25.23
N ASP A 159 -9.39 1.48 -25.02
CA ASP A 159 -10.19 0.87 -26.10
C ASP A 159 -11.15 1.94 -26.61
N GLN A 160 -10.83 2.52 -27.75
CA GLN A 160 -11.63 3.56 -28.41
C GLN A 160 -12.79 2.93 -29.21
N ASN A 161 -13.35 1.83 -28.77
CA ASN A 161 -14.57 1.28 -29.33
C ASN A 161 -15.78 1.77 -28.53
N CYS A 162 -16.25 2.97 -28.84
CA CYS A 162 -17.64 3.42 -28.66
C CYS A 162 -18.28 3.60 -30.03
#